data_f26e6fc2eb465b8390e33f2fc5a6c340
#
_entry.id   f26e6fc2eb465b8390e33f2fc5a6c340
#
_cell.length_a   1.000
_cell.length_b   1.000
_cell.length_c   1.000
_cell.angle_alpha   90.00
_cell.angle_beta   90.00
_cell.angle_gamma   90.00
#
_symmetry.space_group_name_H-M   'P 1'
#
loop_
_entity.id
_entity.type
_entity.pdbx_description
1 polymer ?
#
loop_
_entity_poly.entity_id
_entity_poly.type
_entity_poly.pdbx_seq_one_letter_code
_entity_poly.pdbx_strand_id
1 'polypeptide(L)'
;MANPDGSPKDVDREFVTMFMIFNEADGEERGLMHSINGYIFGNLPGLVMNNGEKVRWYVLGMGNEIDLHTPHWHGKTVLYEGRKTDVVELLPGSMVTVNMLADNPGTWQFHCHVADHMDAGMMAKYTIK
;
A
#
# COMPACT_ATOMS: atom_id res chain seq x y z
N MET A 1 19.99 -3.27 12.17
CA MET A 1 19.92 -3.88 13.53
C MET A 1 18.47 -3.88 13.97
N ALA A 2 18.00 -4.96 14.58
CA ALA A 2 16.64 -5.06 15.11
C ALA A 2 16.63 -4.92 16.64
N ASN A 3 15.45 -4.63 17.20
CA ASN A 3 15.17 -4.73 18.63
C ASN A 3 15.12 -6.20 19.06
N PRO A 4 15.12 -6.52 20.37
CA PRO A 4 15.01 -7.91 20.85
C PRO A 4 13.71 -8.62 20.40
N ASP A 5 12.64 -7.88 20.11
CA ASP A 5 11.37 -8.38 19.61
C ASP A 5 11.34 -8.55 18.07
N GLY A 6 12.45 -8.24 17.38
CA GLY A 6 12.57 -8.32 15.93
C GLY A 6 12.16 -7.08 15.18
N SER A 7 11.57 -6.07 15.83
CA SER A 7 11.18 -4.82 15.17
C SER A 7 12.42 -4.03 14.72
N PRO A 8 12.34 -3.26 13.61
CA PRO A 8 13.44 -2.42 13.16
C PRO A 8 13.67 -1.25 14.14
N LYS A 9 14.94 -0.82 14.26
CA LYS A 9 15.34 0.29 15.16
C LYS A 9 15.25 1.67 14.51
N ASP A 10 15.08 1.70 13.21
CA ASP A 10 15.20 2.90 12.38
C ASP A 10 13.86 3.51 11.96
N VAL A 11 12.75 2.85 12.34
CA VAL A 11 11.38 3.32 12.12
C VAL A 11 10.53 3.12 13.37
N ASP A 12 9.49 3.94 13.48
CA ASP A 12 8.58 3.96 14.63
C ASP A 12 7.37 3.04 14.39
N ARG A 13 7.07 2.74 13.12
CA ARG A 13 5.88 1.99 12.70
C ARG A 13 6.15 1.24 11.40
N GLU A 14 5.47 0.11 11.26
CA GLU A 14 5.49 -0.69 10.03
C GLU A 14 4.07 -0.98 9.56
N PHE A 15 3.87 -0.96 8.23
CA PHE A 15 2.66 -1.44 7.58
C PHE A 15 3.01 -2.48 6.53
N VAL A 16 2.18 -3.52 6.44
CA VAL A 16 2.21 -4.50 5.36
C VAL A 16 0.94 -4.33 4.54
N THR A 17 1.09 -4.06 3.24
CA THR A 17 -0.02 -3.93 2.31
C THR A 17 0.19 -4.85 1.13
N MET A 18 -0.81 -5.68 0.85
CA MET A 18 -0.81 -6.65 -0.24
C MET A 18 -1.83 -6.24 -1.30
N PHE A 19 -1.35 -6.01 -2.50
CA PHE A 19 -2.15 -5.76 -3.69
C PHE A 19 -2.43 -7.08 -4.37
N MET A 20 -3.70 -7.43 -4.54
CA MET A 20 -4.11 -8.68 -5.16
C MET A 20 -5.51 -8.56 -5.75
N ILE A 21 -5.68 -9.12 -6.94
CA ILE A 21 -6.98 -9.28 -7.58
C ILE A 21 -7.48 -10.69 -7.27
N PHE A 22 -8.57 -10.79 -6.52
CA PHE A 22 -9.27 -12.04 -6.26
C PHE A 22 -10.34 -12.25 -7.31
N ASN A 23 -10.50 -13.48 -7.76
CA ASN A 23 -11.61 -13.88 -8.63
C ASN A 23 -12.54 -14.81 -7.84
N GLU A 24 -13.71 -14.31 -7.47
CA GLU A 24 -14.72 -15.07 -6.71
C GLU A 24 -15.79 -15.72 -7.59
N ALA A 25 -15.80 -15.46 -8.91
CA ALA A 25 -16.81 -15.98 -9.83
C ALA A 25 -16.18 -16.63 -11.06
N ASP A 26 -15.69 -17.85 -10.94
CA ASP A 26 -15.33 -18.80 -12.01
C ASP A 26 -14.85 -18.18 -13.36
N GLY A 27 -14.04 -17.10 -13.31
CA GLY A 27 -13.43 -16.48 -14.49
C GLY A 27 -14.24 -15.34 -15.14
N GLU A 28 -15.40 -14.96 -14.60
CA GLU A 28 -16.12 -13.78 -15.09
C GLU A 28 -15.56 -12.48 -14.50
N GLU A 29 -15.38 -11.43 -15.32
CA GLU A 29 -14.90 -10.09 -14.90
C GLU A 29 -15.69 -9.51 -13.73
N ARG A 30 -16.97 -9.84 -13.60
CA ARG A 30 -17.85 -9.39 -12.51
C ARG A 30 -17.48 -9.94 -11.14
N GLY A 31 -16.62 -10.96 -11.07
CA GLY A 31 -16.15 -11.55 -9.82
C GLY A 31 -14.77 -11.04 -9.38
N LEU A 32 -14.15 -10.14 -10.12
CA LEU A 32 -12.82 -9.62 -9.81
C LEU A 32 -12.91 -8.58 -8.67
N MET A 33 -12.24 -8.87 -7.55
CA MET A 33 -12.08 -7.96 -6.42
C MET A 33 -10.66 -7.39 -6.43
N HIS A 34 -10.53 -6.13 -6.81
CA HIS A 34 -9.26 -5.40 -6.84
C HIS A 34 -8.96 -4.85 -5.44
N SER A 35 -8.18 -5.60 -4.66
CA SER A 35 -8.08 -5.37 -3.22
C SER A 35 -6.70 -4.91 -2.74
N ILE A 36 -6.71 -4.21 -1.60
CA ILE A 36 -5.54 -4.01 -0.74
C ILE A 36 -5.85 -4.72 0.58
N ASN A 37 -5.03 -5.73 0.95
CA ASN A 37 -5.24 -6.60 2.12
C ASN A 37 -6.64 -7.26 2.15
N GLY A 38 -7.22 -7.57 0.99
CA GLY A 38 -8.55 -8.16 0.89
C GLY A 38 -9.71 -7.17 1.02
N TYR A 39 -9.44 -5.87 1.13
CA TYR A 39 -10.46 -4.80 1.20
C TYR A 39 -10.49 -4.00 -0.08
N ILE A 40 -11.68 -3.51 -0.43
CA ILE A 40 -11.95 -2.68 -1.61
C ILE A 40 -12.64 -1.38 -1.23
N PHE A 41 -12.59 -0.37 -2.11
CA PHE A 41 -13.30 0.91 -1.98
C PHE A 41 -13.03 1.67 -0.67
N GLY A 42 -11.75 1.64 -0.20
CA GLY A 42 -11.34 2.44 0.96
C GLY A 42 -11.79 1.89 2.32
N ASN A 43 -12.19 0.63 2.39
CA ASN A 43 -12.68 0.00 3.62
C ASN A 43 -11.58 -0.64 4.49
N LEU A 44 -10.32 -0.67 4.05
CA LEU A 44 -9.21 -1.20 4.83
C LEU A 44 -9.01 -0.36 6.10
N PRO A 45 -9.16 -0.94 7.31
CA PRO A 45 -8.90 -0.24 8.55
C PRO A 45 -7.42 -0.30 8.95
N GLY A 46 -7.03 0.52 9.93
CA GLY A 46 -5.79 0.34 10.68
C GLY A 46 -4.54 1.02 10.11
N LEU A 47 -4.58 1.65 8.95
CA LEU A 47 -3.46 2.43 8.43
C LEU A 47 -3.41 3.81 9.12
N VAL A 48 -3.06 3.80 10.41
CA VAL A 48 -3.02 5.00 11.25
C VAL A 48 -1.64 5.19 11.85
N MET A 49 -1.11 6.38 11.74
CA MET A 49 0.20 6.78 12.27
C MET A 49 0.10 8.13 12.97
N ASN A 50 1.09 8.45 13.80
CA ASN A 50 1.16 9.76 14.47
C ASN A 50 2.06 10.72 13.68
N ASN A 51 1.74 12.01 13.81
CA ASN A 51 2.57 13.06 13.22
C ASN A 51 4.01 12.97 13.75
N GLY A 52 4.97 13.02 12.82
CA GLY A 52 6.41 12.89 13.08
C GLY A 52 6.96 11.47 13.08
N GLU A 53 6.12 10.42 13.02
CA GLU A 53 6.61 9.03 12.96
C GLU A 53 7.34 8.76 11.63
N LYS A 54 8.41 7.98 11.73
CA LYS A 54 9.06 7.34 10.60
C LYS A 54 8.37 5.99 10.36
N VAL A 55 7.74 5.85 9.21
CA VAL A 55 6.88 4.70 8.89
C VAL A 55 7.48 3.92 7.73
N ARG A 56 7.61 2.60 7.89
CA ARG A 56 8.01 1.69 6.82
C ARG A 56 6.79 0.96 6.27
N TRP A 57 6.70 0.96 4.96
CA TRP A 57 5.69 0.21 4.23
C TRP A 57 6.35 -0.94 3.49
N TYR A 58 5.84 -2.13 3.68
CA TYR A 58 6.13 -3.32 2.86
C TYR A 58 4.94 -3.52 1.95
N VAL A 59 5.14 -3.33 0.66
CA VAL A 59 4.08 -3.40 -0.34
C VAL A 59 4.31 -4.63 -1.21
N LEU A 60 3.42 -5.59 -1.11
CA LEU A 60 3.49 -6.88 -1.78
C LEU A 60 2.58 -6.86 -3.01
N GLY A 61 3.10 -7.30 -4.16
CA GLY A 61 2.34 -7.65 -5.35
C GLY A 61 2.12 -9.16 -5.37
N MET A 62 0.87 -9.59 -5.29
CA MET A 62 0.51 -11.00 -5.37
C MET A 62 -0.35 -11.24 -6.61
N GLY A 63 -0.53 -12.50 -7.00
CA GLY A 63 -1.37 -12.87 -8.13
C GLY A 63 -0.57 -13.21 -9.39
N ASN A 64 -1.15 -12.93 -10.55
CA ASN A 64 -0.66 -13.35 -11.87
C ASN A 64 -0.39 -12.14 -12.79
N GLU A 65 -0.37 -12.35 -14.10
CA GLU A 65 0.00 -11.34 -15.10
C GLU A 65 -0.89 -10.09 -15.13
N ILE A 66 -2.11 -10.16 -14.61
CA ILE A 66 -3.00 -8.98 -14.51
C ILE A 66 -2.75 -8.15 -13.24
N ASP A 67 -1.97 -8.66 -12.30
CA ASP A 67 -1.66 -8.01 -11.02
C ASP A 67 -0.44 -7.07 -11.10
N LEU A 68 -0.31 -6.35 -12.19
CA LEU A 68 0.62 -5.24 -12.32
C LEU A 68 0.03 -4.01 -11.64
N HIS A 69 0.68 -3.48 -10.61
CA HIS A 69 0.16 -2.38 -9.80
C HIS A 69 1.12 -1.21 -9.72
N THR A 70 0.57 -0.02 -9.43
CA THR A 70 1.33 1.19 -9.15
C THR A 70 0.79 1.85 -7.88
N PRO A 71 1.21 1.36 -6.69
CA PRO A 71 0.85 1.93 -5.40
C PRO A 71 1.20 3.42 -5.33
N HIS A 72 0.21 4.26 -5.01
CA HIS A 72 0.30 5.71 -4.98
C HIS A 72 -0.22 6.28 -3.65
N TRP A 73 0.59 7.12 -2.99
CA TRP A 73 0.27 7.80 -1.74
C TRP A 73 -0.11 9.26 -2.03
N HIS A 74 -1.35 9.65 -1.72
CA HIS A 74 -1.72 11.06 -1.71
C HIS A 74 -1.18 11.76 -0.46
N GLY A 75 -0.92 13.05 -0.56
CA GLY A 75 -0.52 13.91 0.56
C GLY A 75 0.89 13.69 1.09
N LYS A 76 1.60 12.63 0.66
CA LYS A 76 2.97 12.33 1.08
C LYS A 76 3.80 11.76 -0.06
N THR A 77 5.11 11.96 0.05
CA THR A 77 6.10 11.19 -0.71
C THR A 77 6.76 10.16 0.19
N VAL A 78 7.24 9.10 -0.42
CA VAL A 78 8.00 8.02 0.21
C VAL A 78 9.44 8.02 -0.31
N LEU A 79 10.36 7.49 0.48
CA LEU A 79 11.72 7.22 0.05
C LEU A 79 11.82 5.77 -0.44
N TYR A 80 12.06 5.62 -1.73
CA TYR A 80 12.25 4.34 -2.41
C TYR A 80 13.59 4.33 -3.13
N GLU A 81 14.47 3.39 -2.80
CA GLU A 81 15.81 3.25 -3.42
C GLU A 81 16.60 4.57 -3.52
N GLY A 82 16.57 5.39 -2.46
CA GLY A 82 17.27 6.66 -2.37
C GLY A 82 16.61 7.84 -3.08
N ARG A 83 15.48 7.65 -3.75
CA ARG A 83 14.70 8.73 -4.39
C ARG A 83 13.38 9.00 -3.66
N LYS A 84 12.92 10.25 -3.68
CA LYS A 84 11.58 10.61 -3.22
C LYS A 84 10.60 10.45 -4.38
N THR A 85 9.51 9.72 -4.13
CA THR A 85 8.41 9.50 -5.07
C THR A 85 7.11 9.38 -4.31
N ASP A 86 5.98 9.54 -4.96
CA ASP A 86 4.65 9.28 -4.42
C ASP A 86 4.01 8.00 -5.01
N VAL A 87 4.67 7.40 -5.99
CA VAL A 87 4.24 6.17 -6.65
C VAL A 87 5.43 5.23 -6.85
N VAL A 88 5.17 3.91 -6.77
CA VAL A 88 6.16 2.85 -7.06
C VAL A 88 5.58 1.82 -8.00
N GLU A 89 6.45 1.13 -8.71
CA GLU A 89 6.10 0.00 -9.57
C GLU A 89 6.05 -1.28 -8.73
N LEU A 90 5.02 -2.10 -8.91
CA LEU A 90 4.83 -3.35 -8.19
C LEU A 90 4.43 -4.46 -9.16
N LEU A 91 5.33 -5.41 -9.36
CA LEU A 91 5.10 -6.58 -10.20
C LEU A 91 4.52 -7.75 -9.40
N PRO A 92 3.80 -8.68 -10.04
CA PRO A 92 3.39 -9.93 -9.41
C PRO A 92 4.58 -10.70 -8.84
N GLY A 93 4.42 -11.23 -7.61
CA GLY A 93 5.48 -11.97 -6.92
C GLY A 93 6.63 -11.10 -6.40
N SER A 94 6.46 -9.77 -6.36
CA SER A 94 7.47 -8.84 -5.84
C SER A 94 7.04 -8.17 -4.54
N MET A 95 8.01 -7.57 -3.86
CA MET A 95 7.80 -6.71 -2.70
C MET A 95 8.69 -5.49 -2.84
N VAL A 96 8.13 -4.31 -2.59
CA VAL A 96 8.91 -3.08 -2.42
C VAL A 96 8.83 -2.61 -0.97
N THR A 97 9.93 -2.05 -0.49
CA THR A 97 10.01 -1.44 0.84
C THR A 97 10.24 0.05 0.68
N VAL A 98 9.35 0.85 1.28
CA VAL A 98 9.47 2.31 1.25
C VAL A 98 9.38 2.89 2.65
N ASN A 99 10.01 4.05 2.87
CA ASN A 99 9.95 4.78 4.13
C ASN A 99 9.24 6.13 3.94
N MET A 100 8.40 6.48 4.88
CA MET A 100 7.62 7.73 4.91
C MET A 100 7.90 8.47 6.21
N LEU A 101 8.10 9.80 6.14
CA LEU A 101 7.96 10.66 7.30
C LEU A 101 6.52 11.15 7.36
N ALA A 102 5.81 10.82 8.43
CA ALA A 102 4.41 11.19 8.64
C ALA A 102 4.31 12.63 9.19
N ASP A 103 4.51 13.65 8.35
CA ASP A 103 4.56 15.06 8.75
C ASP A 103 3.49 15.94 8.09
N ASN A 104 2.41 15.32 7.57
CA ASN A 104 1.28 16.03 6.97
C ASN A 104 -0.03 15.46 7.56
N PRO A 105 -0.49 15.95 8.72
CA PRO A 105 -1.71 15.47 9.37
C PRO A 105 -2.94 15.51 8.46
N GLY A 106 -3.75 14.46 8.51
CA GLY A 106 -4.95 14.32 7.69
C GLY A 106 -5.22 12.88 7.32
N THR A 107 -6.31 12.66 6.59
CA THR A 107 -6.66 11.36 6.00
C THR A 107 -6.46 11.45 4.49
N TRP A 108 -5.61 10.58 3.98
CA TRP A 108 -5.14 10.58 2.61
C TRP A 108 -5.50 9.29 1.90
N GLN A 109 -5.66 9.37 0.59
CA GLN A 109 -5.90 8.21 -0.25
C GLN A 109 -4.60 7.44 -0.51
N PHE A 110 -4.70 6.12 -0.53
CA PHE A 110 -3.66 5.18 -0.95
C PHE A 110 -4.30 4.18 -1.90
N HIS A 111 -3.82 4.10 -3.15
CA HIS A 111 -4.50 3.33 -4.17
C HIS A 111 -3.56 2.84 -5.27
N CYS A 112 -4.00 1.88 -6.07
CA CYS A 112 -3.36 1.58 -7.35
C CYS A 112 -3.64 2.70 -8.35
N HIS A 113 -2.63 3.20 -9.06
CA HIS A 113 -2.80 4.26 -10.07
C HIS A 113 -3.08 3.68 -11.49
N VAL A 114 -3.18 2.35 -11.63
CA VAL A 114 -3.75 1.74 -12.83
C VAL A 114 -5.25 2.02 -12.82
N ALA A 115 -5.76 2.73 -13.83
CA ALA A 115 -7.07 3.37 -13.78
C ALA A 115 -8.23 2.37 -13.56
N ASP A 116 -8.25 1.28 -14.30
CA ASP A 116 -9.25 0.22 -14.18
C ASP A 116 -9.20 -0.51 -12.83
N HIS A 117 -8.00 -0.71 -12.24
CA HIS A 117 -7.86 -1.25 -10.90
C HIS A 117 -8.40 -0.29 -9.82
N MET A 118 -8.11 0.99 -9.95
CA MET A 118 -8.62 2.03 -9.05
C MET A 118 -10.14 2.11 -9.12
N ASP A 119 -10.70 2.15 -10.32
CA ASP A 119 -12.14 2.22 -10.57
C ASP A 119 -12.87 0.97 -10.05
N ALA A 120 -12.21 -0.19 -10.09
CA ALA A 120 -12.70 -1.44 -9.52
C ALA A 120 -12.50 -1.57 -8.01
N GLY A 121 -11.97 -0.54 -7.32
CA GLY A 121 -11.93 -0.44 -5.86
C GLY A 121 -10.59 -0.71 -5.21
N MET A 122 -9.46 -0.80 -5.96
CA MET A 122 -8.12 -1.00 -5.37
C MET A 122 -7.63 0.29 -4.70
N MET A 123 -8.28 0.63 -3.59
CA MET A 123 -7.99 1.81 -2.80
C MET A 123 -8.19 1.58 -1.31
N ALA A 124 -7.41 2.32 -0.53
CA ALA A 124 -7.46 2.40 0.92
C ALA A 124 -7.33 3.87 1.36
N LYS A 125 -7.42 4.11 2.65
CA LYS A 125 -7.11 5.40 3.27
C LYS A 125 -6.10 5.18 4.38
N TYR A 126 -5.18 6.14 4.56
CA TYR A 126 -4.32 6.20 5.72
C TYR A 126 -4.47 7.54 6.43
N THR A 127 -4.26 7.53 7.74
CA THR A 127 -4.46 8.73 8.58
C THR A 127 -3.18 9.05 9.35
N ILE A 128 -2.76 10.31 9.27
CA ILE A 128 -1.72 10.90 10.12
C ILE A 128 -2.43 11.78 11.16
N LYS A 129 -2.27 11.44 12.46
CA LYS A 129 -2.90 12.15 13.59
C LYS A 129 -1.97 13.19 14.17
#